data_18b1ed044adf85df82399ed1bb3a0dad
#
_entry.id   18b1ed044adf85df82399ed1bb3a0dad
#
_cell.length_a   1.000
_cell.length_b   1.000
_cell.length_c   1.000
_cell.angle_alpha   90.00
_cell.angle_beta   90.00
_cell.angle_gamma   90.00
#
_symmetry.space_group_name_H-M   'P 1'
#
loop_
_entity.id
_entity.type
_entity.pdbx_description
1 polymer ?
#
loop_
_entity_poly.entity_id
_entity_poly.type
_entity_poly.pdbx_seq_one_letter_code
_entity_poly.pdbx_strand_id
1 'polypeptide(L)'
;MIRTLIAGLGNMGMSHALALHAHPMAEVVGLVNRTGKAPSGELQNYPCFDDFTLALAQTKPDLVVIATYTDTHADFAVAAMQAGAHVFVEKPLAMSAAEAERVVASAKQTGRKLVVGYILRHHPSWQRLIAEARALGGPYVFRLNLNQQSQGAEWETHKALMQTTSPIVDCGVHYVDVMCQITDAKPLRVHAMGLRLSDEIAPDMYNYGQFQVVFSDGSVGWYEAGWGPMISETAYFVKDIISPNGAVSIVANESWNSADIDRHTKVGQLRLHPVAGPDQLIQLEDEPGHQALCNAEQDFVLRAITQDIDLSRHMDDAVQSLKICLAADASIRSGQAVSLEGALL
;
A
#
# COMPACT_ATOMS: atom_id res chain seq x y z
N MET A 1 -5.20 27.57 -3.92
CA MET A 1 -5.41 26.18 -4.35
C MET A 1 -4.04 25.57 -4.58
N ILE A 2 -3.89 24.29 -4.29
CA ILE A 2 -2.64 23.53 -4.50
C ILE A 2 -2.64 23.05 -5.96
N ARG A 3 -1.65 23.48 -6.73
CA ARG A 3 -1.47 23.12 -8.14
C ARG A 3 -0.94 21.69 -8.23
N THR A 4 -1.71 20.79 -8.85
CA THR A 4 -1.44 19.35 -8.81
C THR A 4 -1.19 18.78 -10.20
N LEU A 5 -0.07 18.06 -10.37
CA LEU A 5 0.27 17.25 -11.54
C LEU A 5 0.06 15.77 -11.22
N ILE A 6 -0.65 15.04 -12.09
CA ILE A 6 -0.89 13.61 -11.91
C ILE A 6 -0.09 12.83 -12.97
N ALA A 7 0.79 11.94 -12.54
CA ALA A 7 1.60 11.06 -13.38
C ALA A 7 1.11 9.61 -13.28
N GLY A 8 0.73 9.04 -14.43
CA GLY A 8 0.10 7.73 -14.54
C GLY A 8 -1.43 7.85 -14.52
N LEU A 9 -2.09 7.28 -15.52
CA LEU A 9 -3.55 7.29 -15.68
C LEU A 9 -4.10 5.86 -15.84
N GLY A 10 -3.51 4.92 -15.09
CA GLY A 10 -4.09 3.60 -14.85
C GLY A 10 -5.26 3.68 -13.87
N ASN A 11 -5.75 2.53 -13.37
CA ASN A 11 -6.91 2.50 -12.47
C ASN A 11 -6.73 3.43 -11.26
N MET A 12 -5.62 3.32 -10.52
CA MET A 12 -5.35 4.17 -9.36
C MET A 12 -5.18 5.64 -9.73
N GLY A 13 -4.39 5.92 -10.78
CA GLY A 13 -4.17 7.29 -11.22
C GLY A 13 -5.44 8.01 -11.67
N MET A 14 -6.36 7.30 -12.30
CA MET A 14 -7.69 7.84 -12.64
C MET A 14 -8.50 8.16 -11.39
N SER A 15 -8.51 7.27 -10.39
CA SER A 15 -9.22 7.51 -9.12
C SER A 15 -8.66 8.73 -8.38
N HIS A 16 -7.34 8.87 -8.32
CA HIS A 16 -6.70 10.05 -7.70
C HIS A 16 -6.94 11.33 -8.50
N ALA A 17 -6.90 11.26 -9.84
CA ALA A 17 -7.17 12.42 -10.68
C ALA A 17 -8.61 12.93 -10.51
N LEU A 18 -9.60 12.02 -10.42
CA LEU A 18 -10.99 12.37 -10.16
C LEU A 18 -11.18 12.94 -8.73
N ALA A 19 -10.49 12.35 -7.75
CA ALA A 19 -10.50 12.87 -6.37
C ALA A 19 -10.03 14.34 -6.31
N LEU A 20 -8.92 14.64 -6.99
CA LEU A 20 -8.35 15.99 -7.01
C LEU A 20 -9.13 16.95 -7.92
N HIS A 21 -9.71 16.47 -9.03
CA HIS A 21 -10.62 17.27 -9.86
C HIS A 21 -11.81 17.80 -9.05
N ALA A 22 -12.40 16.96 -8.22
CA ALA A 22 -13.55 17.32 -7.37
C ALA A 22 -13.16 18.10 -6.09
N HIS A 23 -11.87 18.16 -5.73
CA HIS A 23 -11.45 18.68 -4.44
C HIS A 23 -11.31 20.22 -4.44
N PRO A 24 -11.96 20.97 -3.53
CA PRO A 24 -11.98 22.44 -3.57
C PRO A 24 -10.62 23.10 -3.31
N MET A 25 -9.68 22.42 -2.66
CA MET A 25 -8.32 22.95 -2.40
C MET A 25 -7.32 22.61 -3.51
N ALA A 26 -7.67 21.78 -4.49
CA ALA A 26 -6.77 21.36 -5.57
C ALA A 26 -7.09 22.08 -6.88
N GLU A 27 -6.05 22.28 -7.68
CA GLU A 27 -6.13 22.72 -9.09
C GLU A 27 -5.32 21.74 -9.91
N VAL A 28 -5.97 20.89 -10.71
CA VAL A 28 -5.27 19.99 -11.63
C VAL A 28 -4.66 20.84 -12.77
N VAL A 29 -3.33 20.89 -12.84
CA VAL A 29 -2.60 21.70 -13.82
C VAL A 29 -2.04 20.88 -14.97
N GLY A 30 -2.09 19.55 -14.89
CA GLY A 30 -1.67 18.66 -15.95
C GLY A 30 -1.77 17.19 -15.58
N LEU A 31 -1.79 16.38 -16.60
CA LEU A 31 -1.81 14.91 -16.56
C LEU A 31 -0.61 14.38 -17.33
N VAL A 32 -0.05 13.27 -16.91
CA VAL A 32 1.05 12.60 -17.61
C VAL A 32 0.69 11.15 -17.88
N ASN A 33 0.76 10.74 -19.14
CA ASN A 33 0.69 9.33 -19.50
C ASN A 33 1.51 9.07 -20.80
N ARG A 34 1.80 7.80 -21.07
CA ARG A 34 2.64 7.41 -22.22
C ARG A 34 2.08 7.81 -23.59
N THR A 35 0.80 8.11 -23.70
CA THR A 35 0.15 8.48 -24.97
C THR A 35 0.07 9.98 -25.18
N GLY A 36 0.35 10.80 -24.19
CA GLY A 36 0.16 12.25 -24.21
C GLY A 36 -1.29 12.70 -24.45
N LYS A 37 -2.26 11.79 -24.28
CA LYS A 37 -3.68 12.07 -24.51
C LYS A 37 -4.45 12.06 -23.20
N ALA A 38 -5.22 13.12 -22.96
CA ALA A 38 -6.14 13.15 -21.83
C ALA A 38 -7.20 12.05 -21.96
N PRO A 39 -7.66 11.46 -20.83
CA PRO A 39 -8.76 10.52 -20.83
C PRO A 39 -10.06 11.23 -21.21
N SER A 40 -11.06 10.47 -21.66
CA SER A 40 -12.40 10.99 -21.89
C SER A 40 -13.10 11.32 -20.55
N GLY A 41 -14.18 12.09 -20.62
CA GLY A 41 -14.97 12.45 -19.44
C GLY A 41 -14.50 13.72 -18.75
N GLU A 42 -14.58 13.78 -17.43
CA GLU A 42 -14.32 14.98 -16.63
C GLU A 42 -12.90 15.53 -16.78
N LEU A 43 -11.93 14.67 -17.06
CA LEU A 43 -10.52 15.02 -17.17
C LEU A 43 -10.08 15.40 -18.61
N GLN A 44 -10.97 15.34 -19.59
CA GLN A 44 -10.63 15.50 -21.02
C GLN A 44 -10.02 16.86 -21.42
N ASN A 45 -10.27 17.89 -20.63
CA ASN A 45 -9.84 19.27 -20.95
C ASN A 45 -8.51 19.65 -20.28
N TYR A 46 -7.92 18.79 -19.47
CA TYR A 46 -6.63 19.09 -18.86
C TYR A 46 -5.47 18.91 -19.86
N PRO A 47 -4.42 19.75 -19.77
CA PRO A 47 -3.19 19.51 -20.48
C PRO A 47 -2.65 18.11 -20.20
N CYS A 48 -2.29 17.37 -21.23
CA CYS A 48 -1.76 16.02 -21.08
C CYS A 48 -0.41 15.91 -21.79
N PHE A 49 0.57 15.36 -21.08
CA PHE A 49 1.96 15.23 -21.50
C PHE A 49 2.33 13.74 -21.63
N ASP A 50 3.26 13.44 -22.51
CA ASP A 50 3.91 12.14 -22.66
C ASP A 50 5.27 12.05 -21.94
N ASP A 51 5.80 13.19 -21.50
CA ASP A 51 7.06 13.31 -20.76
C ASP A 51 6.83 13.97 -19.40
N PHE A 52 7.26 13.28 -18.34
CA PHE A 52 7.12 13.75 -16.96
C PHE A 52 7.97 14.97 -16.65
N THR A 53 9.20 15.01 -17.16
CA THR A 53 10.14 16.10 -16.89
C THR A 53 9.67 17.39 -17.56
N LEU A 54 9.15 17.28 -18.79
CA LEU A 54 8.55 18.40 -19.50
C LEU A 54 7.31 18.92 -18.76
N ALA A 55 6.42 18.01 -18.34
CA ALA A 55 5.21 18.37 -17.58
C ALA A 55 5.57 19.10 -16.28
N LEU A 56 6.52 18.57 -15.51
CA LEU A 56 6.99 19.17 -14.26
C LEU A 56 7.54 20.59 -14.48
N ALA A 57 8.37 20.78 -15.52
CA ALA A 57 8.96 22.08 -15.83
C ALA A 57 7.94 23.12 -16.29
N GLN A 58 6.93 22.70 -17.10
CA GLN A 58 5.92 23.60 -17.65
C GLN A 58 4.83 23.95 -16.62
N THR A 59 4.38 22.97 -15.84
CA THR A 59 3.25 23.17 -14.93
C THR A 59 3.69 23.75 -13.57
N LYS A 60 4.92 23.51 -13.15
CA LYS A 60 5.46 23.94 -11.83
C LYS A 60 4.46 23.66 -10.71
N PRO A 61 4.14 22.38 -10.44
CA PRO A 61 3.11 22.01 -9.48
C PRO A 61 3.59 22.20 -8.04
N ASP A 62 2.64 22.38 -7.12
CA ASP A 62 2.89 22.32 -5.68
C ASP A 62 2.85 20.88 -5.16
N LEU A 63 2.07 20.00 -5.82
CA LEU A 63 1.90 18.58 -5.52
C LEU A 63 2.02 17.76 -6.80
N VAL A 64 2.77 16.67 -6.73
CA VAL A 64 2.80 15.62 -7.77
C VAL A 64 2.20 14.34 -7.20
N VAL A 65 1.21 13.78 -7.90
CA VAL A 65 0.65 12.45 -7.62
C VAL A 65 1.25 11.47 -8.61
N ILE A 66 1.91 10.43 -8.11
CA ILE A 66 2.61 9.42 -8.91
C ILE A 66 1.86 8.09 -8.77
N ALA A 67 1.23 7.64 -9.85
CA ALA A 67 0.50 6.39 -9.94
C ALA A 67 0.88 5.64 -11.24
N THR A 68 2.17 5.64 -11.52
CA THR A 68 2.81 4.95 -12.65
C THR A 68 3.15 3.51 -12.30
N TYR A 69 3.97 2.82 -13.09
CA TYR A 69 4.58 1.56 -12.67
C TYR A 69 5.68 1.82 -11.63
N THR A 70 5.88 0.87 -10.73
CA THR A 70 6.75 1.00 -9.55
C THR A 70 8.19 1.38 -9.89
N ASP A 71 8.70 0.94 -11.03
CA ASP A 71 10.06 1.22 -11.51
C ASP A 71 10.36 2.71 -11.73
N THR A 72 9.33 3.54 -11.86
CA THR A 72 9.48 4.99 -12.03
C THR A 72 9.20 5.79 -10.74
N HIS A 73 8.64 5.16 -9.71
CA HIS A 73 8.18 5.85 -8.49
C HIS A 73 9.30 6.66 -7.83
N ALA A 74 10.44 6.03 -7.58
CA ALA A 74 11.55 6.65 -6.86
C ALA A 74 12.13 7.87 -7.62
N ASP A 75 12.37 7.72 -8.91
CA ASP A 75 12.96 8.78 -9.72
C ASP A 75 12.00 9.96 -9.90
N PHE A 76 10.74 9.70 -10.15
CA PHE A 76 9.72 10.75 -10.27
C PHE A 76 9.50 11.48 -8.95
N ALA A 77 9.47 10.75 -7.81
CA ALA A 77 9.32 11.35 -6.50
C ALA A 77 10.49 12.28 -6.16
N VAL A 78 11.73 11.82 -6.40
CA VAL A 78 12.93 12.64 -6.15
C VAL A 78 12.94 13.87 -7.06
N ALA A 79 12.68 13.72 -8.37
CA ALA A 79 12.65 14.83 -9.30
C ALA A 79 11.56 15.87 -8.94
N ALA A 80 10.37 15.42 -8.53
CA ALA A 80 9.30 16.31 -8.09
C ALA A 80 9.68 17.11 -6.85
N MET A 81 10.25 16.46 -5.82
CA MET A 81 10.67 17.13 -4.60
C MET A 81 11.84 18.10 -4.83
N GLN A 82 12.79 17.75 -5.70
CA GLN A 82 13.88 18.67 -6.10
C GLN A 82 13.36 19.88 -6.89
N ALA A 83 12.28 19.71 -7.64
CA ALA A 83 11.59 20.82 -8.31
C ALA A 83 10.73 21.67 -7.38
N GLY A 84 10.62 21.30 -6.09
CA GLY A 84 9.90 22.03 -5.06
C GLY A 84 8.46 21.57 -4.81
N ALA A 85 8.02 20.50 -5.44
CA ALA A 85 6.69 19.93 -5.22
C ALA A 85 6.66 18.97 -4.03
N HIS A 86 5.53 18.90 -3.34
CA HIS A 86 5.19 17.79 -2.44
C HIS A 86 4.83 16.55 -3.26
N VAL A 87 4.86 15.37 -2.66
CA VAL A 87 4.63 14.11 -3.39
C VAL A 87 3.61 13.24 -2.67
N PHE A 88 2.64 12.75 -3.43
CA PHE A 88 1.92 11.51 -3.17
C PHE A 88 2.42 10.46 -4.16
N VAL A 89 2.77 9.28 -3.69
CA VAL A 89 3.21 8.18 -4.56
C VAL A 89 2.48 6.90 -4.20
N GLU A 90 1.99 6.19 -5.21
CA GLU A 90 1.38 4.88 -5.04
C GLU A 90 2.37 3.85 -4.46
N LYS A 91 1.81 2.85 -3.83
CA LYS A 91 2.57 1.71 -3.32
C LYS A 91 2.96 0.75 -4.48
N PRO A 92 4.03 -0.01 -4.30
CA PRO A 92 5.11 0.15 -3.32
C PRO A 92 5.94 1.40 -3.61
N LEU A 93 6.54 1.99 -2.59
CA LEU A 93 7.30 3.25 -2.70
C LEU A 93 8.42 3.20 -3.75
N ALA A 94 9.08 2.04 -3.91
CA ALA A 94 10.21 1.83 -4.82
C ALA A 94 10.41 0.34 -5.10
N MET A 95 11.36 0.02 -6.00
CA MET A 95 11.75 -1.35 -6.34
C MET A 95 12.78 -1.94 -5.36
N SER A 96 13.46 -1.10 -4.58
CA SER A 96 14.47 -1.52 -3.60
C SER A 96 14.42 -0.68 -2.33
N ALA A 97 14.97 -1.22 -1.25
CA ALA A 97 15.09 -0.49 0.02
C ALA A 97 15.97 0.76 -0.12
N ALA A 98 17.06 0.67 -0.89
CA ALA A 98 17.96 1.81 -1.13
C ALA A 98 17.27 2.95 -1.88
N GLU A 99 16.43 2.65 -2.86
CA GLU A 99 15.61 3.66 -3.55
C GLU A 99 14.58 4.29 -2.62
N ALA A 100 13.89 3.50 -1.79
CA ALA A 100 12.94 4.02 -0.82
C ALA A 100 13.62 4.96 0.19
N GLU A 101 14.79 4.58 0.70
CA GLU A 101 15.60 5.44 1.57
C GLU A 101 16.04 6.73 0.87
N ARG A 102 16.43 6.66 -0.40
CA ARG A 102 16.76 7.83 -1.23
C ARG A 102 15.58 8.77 -1.37
N VAL A 103 14.36 8.26 -1.59
CA VAL A 103 13.14 9.08 -1.68
C VAL A 103 12.87 9.78 -0.35
N VAL A 104 12.92 9.05 0.77
CA VAL A 104 12.72 9.63 2.11
C VAL A 104 13.80 10.65 2.45
N ALA A 105 15.06 10.38 2.11
CA ALA A 105 16.14 11.34 2.29
C ALA A 105 15.92 12.64 1.50
N SER A 106 15.43 12.52 0.25
CA SER A 106 15.07 13.67 -0.58
C SER A 106 13.93 14.48 0.05
N ALA A 107 12.89 13.84 0.60
CA ALA A 107 11.79 14.51 1.29
C ALA A 107 12.32 15.32 2.50
N LYS A 108 13.18 14.70 3.33
CA LYS A 108 13.81 15.35 4.49
C LYS A 108 14.71 16.53 4.06
N GLN A 109 15.51 16.34 3.01
CA GLN A 109 16.46 17.37 2.52
C GLN A 109 15.75 18.58 1.90
N THR A 110 14.66 18.34 1.15
CA THR A 110 13.91 19.41 0.48
C THR A 110 12.83 20.04 1.36
N GLY A 111 12.52 19.44 2.52
CA GLY A 111 11.42 19.86 3.38
C GLY A 111 10.04 19.64 2.73
N ARG A 112 9.93 18.70 1.77
CA ARG A 112 8.67 18.41 1.09
C ARG A 112 7.94 17.28 1.77
N LYS A 113 6.61 17.34 1.78
CA LYS A 113 5.76 16.25 2.28
C LYS A 113 5.82 15.09 1.29
N LEU A 114 5.96 13.88 1.81
CA LEU A 114 5.91 12.63 1.07
C LEU A 114 4.83 11.74 1.71
N VAL A 115 3.80 11.43 0.95
CA VAL A 115 2.75 10.48 1.34
C VAL A 115 2.80 9.28 0.41
N VAL A 116 2.80 8.08 0.97
CA VAL A 116 2.71 6.82 0.22
C VAL A 116 1.27 6.31 0.28
N GLY A 117 0.73 5.84 -0.84
CA GLY A 117 -0.65 5.40 -1.03
C GLY A 117 -1.00 4.11 -0.28
N TYR A 118 -0.99 4.15 1.04
CA TYR A 118 -1.46 3.05 1.89
C TYR A 118 -2.93 3.25 2.22
N ILE A 119 -3.80 2.84 1.32
CA ILE A 119 -5.24 3.06 1.38
C ILE A 119 -5.88 2.60 2.71
N LEU A 120 -5.35 1.54 3.34
CA LEU A 120 -5.84 1.04 4.63
C LEU A 120 -5.63 2.04 5.78
N ARG A 121 -4.69 2.98 5.64
CA ARG A 121 -4.50 4.08 6.61
C ARG A 121 -5.68 5.04 6.66
N HIS A 122 -6.48 5.09 5.59
CA HIS A 122 -7.63 5.99 5.45
C HIS A 122 -8.97 5.26 5.59
N HIS A 123 -8.92 3.93 5.77
CA HIS A 123 -10.11 3.11 5.94
C HIS A 123 -10.55 3.10 7.41
N PRO A 124 -11.75 3.62 7.76
CA PRO A 124 -12.16 3.77 9.16
C PRO A 124 -12.19 2.45 9.94
N SER A 125 -12.58 1.36 9.29
CA SER A 125 -12.63 0.03 9.91
C SER A 125 -11.25 -0.51 10.22
N TRP A 126 -10.26 -0.28 9.35
CA TRP A 126 -8.87 -0.66 9.60
C TRP A 126 -8.25 0.21 10.70
N GLN A 127 -8.58 1.49 10.74
CA GLN A 127 -8.18 2.37 11.85
C GLN A 127 -8.76 1.88 13.18
N ARG A 128 -10.00 1.40 13.18
CA ARG A 128 -10.61 0.80 14.37
C ARG A 128 -9.89 -0.50 14.76
N LEU A 129 -9.58 -1.40 13.84
CA LEU A 129 -8.80 -2.62 14.09
C LEU A 129 -7.44 -2.29 14.75
N ILE A 130 -6.72 -1.32 14.18
CA ILE A 130 -5.42 -0.86 14.71
C ILE A 130 -5.56 -0.30 16.12
N ALA A 131 -6.59 0.52 16.37
CA ALA A 131 -6.84 1.11 17.68
C ALA A 131 -7.15 0.05 18.74
N GLU A 132 -7.99 -0.94 18.43
CA GLU A 132 -8.30 -2.04 19.34
C GLU A 132 -7.07 -2.92 19.62
N ALA A 133 -6.28 -3.24 18.58
CA ALA A 133 -5.03 -3.99 18.76
C ALA A 133 -4.05 -3.24 19.69
N ARG A 134 -3.86 -1.93 19.45
CA ARG A 134 -3.00 -1.11 20.32
C ARG A 134 -3.51 -1.02 21.76
N ALA A 135 -4.82 -0.95 21.95
CA ALA A 135 -5.45 -0.92 23.29
C ALA A 135 -5.22 -2.24 24.06
N LEU A 136 -5.17 -3.37 23.37
CA LEU A 136 -4.81 -4.65 23.95
C LEU A 136 -3.33 -4.71 24.42
N GLY A 137 -2.44 -3.97 23.73
CA GLY A 137 -1.00 -3.95 24.02
C GLY A 137 -0.26 -5.20 23.55
N GLY A 138 1.07 -5.05 23.31
CA GLY A 138 1.92 -6.13 22.81
C GLY A 138 2.56 -6.99 23.90
N PRO A 139 3.42 -7.95 23.50
CA PRO A 139 3.79 -8.28 22.14
C PRO A 139 2.63 -8.91 21.35
N TYR A 140 2.72 -8.84 20.00
CA TYR A 140 1.62 -9.24 19.11
C TYR A 140 1.95 -10.48 18.28
N VAL A 141 0.91 -11.25 17.96
CA VAL A 141 0.93 -12.19 16.83
C VAL A 141 0.02 -11.62 15.74
N PHE A 142 0.60 -11.25 14.61
CA PHE A 142 -0.13 -10.80 13.42
C PHE A 142 -0.38 -11.99 12.49
N ARG A 143 -1.63 -12.20 12.10
CA ARG A 143 -2.02 -13.20 11.11
C ARG A 143 -2.84 -12.51 10.04
N LEU A 144 -2.21 -12.19 8.93
CA LEU A 144 -2.81 -11.42 7.84
C LEU A 144 -2.57 -12.12 6.51
N ASN A 145 -3.51 -12.06 5.59
CA ASN A 145 -3.33 -12.56 4.23
C ASN A 145 -4.14 -11.76 3.21
N LEU A 146 -3.81 -11.92 1.94
CA LEU A 146 -4.66 -11.56 0.82
C LEU A 146 -4.42 -12.57 -0.32
N ASN A 147 -5.29 -13.55 -0.42
CA ASN A 147 -5.33 -14.50 -1.52
C ASN A 147 -6.45 -14.10 -2.48
N GLN A 148 -6.13 -13.89 -3.76
CA GLN A 148 -7.09 -13.44 -4.76
C GLN A 148 -7.23 -14.46 -5.87
N GLN A 149 -8.44 -15.00 -6.01
CA GLN A 149 -8.80 -15.79 -7.17
C GLN A 149 -8.99 -14.85 -8.36
N SER A 150 -8.02 -14.78 -9.24
CA SER A 150 -8.09 -13.92 -10.42
C SER A 150 -8.27 -14.72 -11.70
N GLN A 151 -9.17 -14.28 -12.56
CA GLN A 151 -9.51 -14.93 -13.82
C GLN A 151 -9.63 -13.91 -14.96
N GLY A 152 -9.48 -14.35 -16.20
CA GLY A 152 -9.66 -13.50 -17.37
C GLY A 152 -8.78 -12.25 -17.35
N ALA A 153 -9.39 -11.08 -17.52
CA ALA A 153 -8.66 -9.79 -17.57
C ALA A 153 -7.91 -9.46 -16.26
N GLU A 154 -8.41 -9.88 -15.12
CA GLU A 154 -7.75 -9.68 -13.83
C GLU A 154 -6.49 -10.55 -13.73
N TRP A 155 -6.55 -11.79 -14.20
CA TRP A 155 -5.36 -12.66 -14.26
C TRP A 155 -4.30 -12.08 -15.21
N GLU A 156 -4.70 -11.53 -16.37
CA GLU A 156 -3.77 -10.82 -17.26
C GLU A 156 -3.10 -9.63 -16.56
N THR A 157 -3.85 -8.89 -15.74
CA THR A 157 -3.30 -7.79 -14.95
C THR A 157 -2.29 -8.30 -13.92
N HIS A 158 -2.60 -9.35 -13.18
CA HIS A 158 -1.68 -9.95 -12.21
C HIS A 158 -0.42 -10.51 -12.87
N LYS A 159 -0.53 -11.17 -14.04
CA LYS A 159 0.63 -11.61 -14.82
C LYS A 159 1.51 -10.44 -15.26
N ALA A 160 0.92 -9.33 -15.66
CA ALA A 160 1.66 -8.13 -16.03
C ALA A 160 2.39 -7.52 -14.82
N LEU A 161 1.76 -7.44 -13.65
CA LEU A 161 2.39 -6.99 -12.41
C LEU A 161 3.54 -7.90 -12.00
N MET A 162 3.37 -9.22 -12.11
CA MET A 162 4.39 -10.22 -11.78
C MET A 162 5.60 -10.24 -12.74
N GLN A 163 5.65 -9.39 -13.76
CA GLN A 163 6.89 -9.17 -14.50
C GLN A 163 7.96 -8.45 -13.67
N THR A 164 7.55 -7.68 -12.67
CA THR A 164 8.46 -6.87 -11.85
C THR A 164 8.23 -7.01 -10.34
N THR A 165 7.03 -7.34 -9.90
CA THR A 165 6.63 -7.25 -8.49
C THR A 165 5.88 -8.52 -8.06
N SER A 166 6.32 -9.15 -6.99
CA SER A 166 5.65 -10.34 -6.45
C SER A 166 4.33 -10.00 -5.74
N PRO A 167 3.41 -10.97 -5.55
CA PRO A 167 2.21 -10.78 -4.74
C PRO A 167 2.52 -10.34 -3.30
N ILE A 168 3.64 -10.84 -2.74
CA ILE A 168 4.10 -10.43 -1.39
C ILE A 168 4.45 -8.95 -1.36
N VAL A 169 5.17 -8.44 -2.36
CA VAL A 169 5.55 -7.02 -2.38
C VAL A 169 4.35 -6.14 -2.73
N ASP A 170 3.59 -6.49 -3.75
CA ASP A 170 2.49 -5.64 -4.21
C ASP A 170 1.37 -5.48 -3.16
N CYS A 171 0.88 -6.60 -2.63
CA CYS A 171 -0.20 -6.61 -1.63
C CYS A 171 0.33 -6.50 -0.19
N GLY A 172 1.45 -7.17 0.10
CA GLY A 172 1.95 -7.30 1.47
C GLY A 172 2.34 -5.99 2.11
N VAL A 173 2.84 -5.02 1.34
CA VAL A 173 3.21 -3.71 1.90
C VAL A 173 2.06 -3.03 2.65
N HIS A 174 0.80 -3.21 2.23
CA HIS A 174 -0.37 -2.68 2.95
C HIS A 174 -0.54 -3.32 4.33
N TYR A 175 -0.43 -4.64 4.42
CA TYR A 175 -0.65 -5.39 5.66
C TYR A 175 0.54 -5.30 6.61
N VAL A 176 1.74 -5.24 6.05
CA VAL A 176 2.95 -4.98 6.83
C VAL A 176 2.95 -3.55 7.36
N ASP A 177 2.43 -2.59 6.61
CA ASP A 177 2.20 -1.24 7.10
C ASP A 177 1.21 -1.20 8.29
N VAL A 178 0.16 -2.03 8.26
CA VAL A 178 -0.72 -2.22 9.43
C VAL A 178 0.04 -2.78 10.64
N MET A 179 0.93 -3.78 10.43
CA MET A 179 1.79 -4.26 11.52
C MET A 179 2.65 -3.14 12.09
N CYS A 180 3.31 -2.35 11.22
CA CYS A 180 4.15 -1.20 11.61
C CYS A 180 3.34 -0.12 12.34
N GLN A 181 2.08 0.10 11.99
CA GLN A 181 1.21 1.03 12.72
C GLN A 181 0.85 0.53 14.12
N ILE A 182 0.80 -0.76 14.35
CA ILE A 182 0.40 -1.35 15.64
C ILE A 182 1.59 -1.48 16.59
N THR A 183 2.73 -2.00 16.12
CA THR A 183 3.94 -2.09 16.93
C THR A 183 4.92 -0.97 16.62
N ASP A 184 5.59 -0.46 17.65
CA ASP A 184 6.71 0.49 17.50
C ASP A 184 8.07 -0.23 17.40
N ALA A 185 8.05 -1.58 17.37
CA ALA A 185 9.24 -2.41 17.36
C ALA A 185 9.89 -2.49 15.97
N LYS A 186 11.21 -2.64 15.96
CA LYS A 186 11.97 -2.81 14.71
C LYS A 186 11.86 -4.26 14.23
N PRO A 187 11.67 -4.50 12.92
CA PRO A 187 11.76 -5.83 12.36
C PRO A 187 13.22 -6.31 12.38
N LEU A 188 13.43 -7.57 12.79
CA LEU A 188 14.77 -8.14 12.94
C LEU A 188 15.11 -9.14 11.84
N ARG A 189 14.16 -10.00 11.48
CA ARG A 189 14.39 -11.12 10.57
C ARG A 189 13.11 -11.55 9.89
N VAL A 190 13.23 -11.94 8.62
CA VAL A 190 12.16 -12.52 7.81
C VAL A 190 12.56 -13.90 7.31
N HIS A 191 11.62 -14.85 7.32
CA HIS A 191 11.74 -16.14 6.64
C HIS A 191 10.50 -16.39 5.80
N ALA A 192 10.67 -16.80 4.55
CA ALA A 192 9.59 -16.91 3.59
C ALA A 192 9.69 -18.17 2.73
N MET A 193 8.55 -18.60 2.23
CA MET A 193 8.41 -19.68 1.25
C MET A 193 7.49 -19.21 0.13
N GLY A 194 7.81 -19.58 -1.10
CA GLY A 194 6.99 -19.27 -2.28
C GLY A 194 6.91 -20.43 -3.23
N LEU A 195 5.85 -20.47 -4.03
CA LEU A 195 5.63 -21.51 -5.02
C LEU A 195 5.06 -20.89 -6.31
N ARG A 196 5.62 -21.30 -7.43
CA ARG A 196 5.11 -21.02 -8.76
C ARG A 196 4.04 -22.06 -9.10
N LEU A 197 2.78 -21.62 -9.13
CA LEU A 197 1.60 -22.47 -9.39
C LEU A 197 1.10 -22.38 -10.84
N SER A 198 1.72 -21.55 -11.70
CA SER A 198 1.33 -21.38 -13.10
C SER A 198 2.55 -21.26 -14.00
N ASP A 199 2.45 -21.91 -15.18
CA ASP A 199 3.48 -21.77 -16.23
C ASP A 199 3.34 -20.49 -17.06
N GLU A 200 2.28 -19.73 -16.84
CA GLU A 200 2.02 -18.45 -17.52
C GLU A 200 2.81 -17.27 -16.95
N ILE A 201 3.53 -17.43 -15.84
CA ILE A 201 4.38 -16.43 -15.24
C ILE A 201 5.87 -16.78 -15.42
N ALA A 202 6.76 -15.82 -15.22
CA ALA A 202 8.20 -16.02 -15.38
C ALA A 202 8.73 -17.18 -14.50
N PRO A 203 9.74 -17.94 -14.96
CA PRO A 203 10.25 -19.12 -14.23
C PRO A 203 10.81 -18.81 -12.83
N ASP A 204 11.31 -17.62 -12.62
CA ASP A 204 11.91 -17.11 -11.36
C ASP A 204 10.90 -16.33 -10.49
N MET A 205 9.64 -16.20 -10.97
CA MET A 205 8.55 -15.58 -10.22
C MET A 205 7.68 -16.65 -9.55
N TYR A 206 7.01 -16.28 -8.47
CA TYR A 206 6.02 -17.08 -7.77
C TYR A 206 4.68 -16.33 -7.71
N ASN A 207 3.59 -17.06 -7.71
CA ASN A 207 2.24 -16.50 -7.56
C ASN A 207 1.54 -16.92 -6.26
N TYR A 208 2.23 -17.67 -5.41
CA TYR A 208 1.87 -17.95 -4.02
C TYR A 208 3.10 -17.76 -3.14
N GLY A 209 2.96 -17.02 -2.04
CA GLY A 209 4.03 -16.87 -1.07
C GLY A 209 3.51 -16.56 0.33
N GLN A 210 4.29 -16.96 1.33
CA GLN A 210 4.05 -16.62 2.72
C GLN A 210 5.37 -16.29 3.41
N PHE A 211 5.29 -15.44 4.44
CA PHE A 211 6.46 -15.16 5.27
C PHE A 211 6.11 -15.02 6.75
N GLN A 212 7.15 -15.12 7.56
CA GLN A 212 7.15 -14.79 8.98
C GLN A 212 8.17 -13.68 9.24
N VAL A 213 7.81 -12.71 10.07
CA VAL A 213 8.69 -11.64 10.54
C VAL A 213 8.74 -11.65 12.07
N VAL A 214 9.92 -11.38 12.62
CA VAL A 214 10.14 -11.22 14.07
C VAL A 214 10.55 -9.79 14.34
N PHE A 215 9.93 -9.18 15.36
CA PHE A 215 10.20 -7.81 15.80
C PHE A 215 10.98 -7.79 17.13
N SER A 216 11.60 -6.65 17.43
CA SER A 216 12.49 -6.48 18.59
C SER A 216 11.80 -6.55 19.95
N ASP A 217 10.48 -6.39 19.99
CA ASP A 217 9.65 -6.53 21.21
C ASP A 217 9.14 -7.97 21.43
N GLY A 218 9.55 -8.90 20.56
CA GLY A 218 9.08 -10.28 20.56
C GLY A 218 7.80 -10.51 19.76
N SER A 219 7.20 -9.48 19.17
CA SER A 219 6.08 -9.64 18.23
C SER A 219 6.49 -10.47 17.03
N VAL A 220 5.53 -11.24 16.50
CA VAL A 220 5.71 -12.05 15.30
C VAL A 220 4.58 -11.79 14.31
N GLY A 221 4.93 -11.68 13.02
CA GLY A 221 3.96 -11.52 11.95
C GLY A 221 3.98 -12.69 10.99
N TRP A 222 2.82 -13.10 10.53
CA TRP A 222 2.63 -14.00 9.40
C TRP A 222 1.80 -13.29 8.35
N TYR A 223 2.26 -13.34 7.11
CA TYR A 223 1.54 -12.83 5.96
C TYR A 223 1.60 -13.82 4.80
N GLU A 224 0.50 -13.92 4.06
CA GLU A 224 0.33 -14.78 2.91
C GLU A 224 -0.33 -14.02 1.76
N ALA A 225 0.15 -14.21 0.55
CA ALA A 225 -0.46 -13.72 -0.68
C ALA A 225 -0.44 -14.76 -1.78
N GLY A 226 -1.53 -14.83 -2.53
CA GLY A 226 -1.65 -15.72 -3.69
C GLY A 226 -2.51 -15.09 -4.77
N TRP A 227 -2.06 -15.20 -6.04
CA TRP A 227 -2.77 -14.72 -7.21
C TRP A 227 -2.97 -15.86 -8.23
N GLY A 228 -4.15 -15.94 -8.78
CA GLY A 228 -4.41 -16.81 -9.92
C GLY A 228 -5.72 -17.58 -9.87
N PRO A 229 -6.10 -18.24 -10.98
CA PRO A 229 -7.34 -18.98 -11.06
C PRO A 229 -7.38 -20.23 -10.16
N MET A 230 -6.22 -20.68 -9.66
CA MET A 230 -6.11 -21.81 -8.74
C MET A 230 -6.32 -21.44 -7.27
N ILE A 231 -6.39 -20.15 -6.94
CA ILE A 231 -6.60 -19.68 -5.55
C ILE A 231 -8.06 -19.88 -5.16
N SER A 232 -8.29 -20.39 -3.95
CA SER A 232 -9.63 -20.63 -3.42
C SER A 232 -10.21 -19.36 -2.78
N GLU A 233 -11.46 -19.05 -3.12
CA GLU A 233 -12.24 -18.01 -2.45
C GLU A 233 -12.59 -18.37 -0.99
N THR A 234 -12.57 -19.68 -0.65
CA THR A 234 -13.01 -20.14 0.68
C THR A 234 -12.07 -19.72 1.81
N ALA A 235 -10.77 -19.67 1.56
CA ALA A 235 -9.74 -19.40 2.59
C ALA A 235 -8.91 -18.16 2.28
N TYR A 236 -9.44 -17.23 1.49
CA TYR A 236 -8.69 -16.08 1.04
C TYR A 236 -8.46 -15.01 2.12
N PHE A 237 -9.14 -15.11 3.26
CA PHE A 237 -9.18 -14.01 4.21
C PHE A 237 -8.91 -14.43 5.66
N VAL A 238 -7.77 -14.00 6.20
CA VAL A 238 -7.45 -14.05 7.64
C VAL A 238 -6.92 -12.69 8.06
N LYS A 239 -7.56 -12.05 9.03
CA LYS A 239 -7.15 -10.77 9.62
C LYS A 239 -7.33 -10.86 11.13
N ASP A 240 -6.27 -11.24 11.82
CA ASP A 240 -6.30 -11.59 13.23
C ASP A 240 -5.04 -11.07 13.92
N ILE A 241 -5.22 -10.38 15.03
CA ILE A 241 -4.15 -9.79 15.82
C ILE A 241 -4.34 -10.25 17.27
N ILE A 242 -3.41 -11.03 17.74
CA ILE A 242 -3.45 -11.63 19.09
C ILE A 242 -2.41 -10.94 19.97
N SER A 243 -2.75 -10.75 21.23
CA SER A 243 -1.86 -10.23 22.28
C SER A 243 -2.04 -11.01 23.56
N PRO A 244 -1.19 -10.81 24.59
CA PRO A 244 -1.40 -11.44 25.90
C PRO A 244 -2.73 -11.07 26.58
N ASN A 245 -3.35 -9.96 26.19
CA ASN A 245 -4.58 -9.46 26.81
C ASN A 245 -5.85 -9.78 25.99
N GLY A 246 -5.71 -10.45 24.84
CA GLY A 246 -6.84 -10.83 24.01
C GLY A 246 -6.50 -10.81 22.52
N ALA A 247 -7.53 -10.78 21.68
CA ALA A 247 -7.39 -10.72 20.24
C ALA A 247 -8.43 -9.78 19.62
N VAL A 248 -8.07 -9.19 18.47
CA VAL A 248 -9.02 -8.50 17.60
C VAL A 248 -8.94 -9.10 16.22
N SER A 249 -10.09 -9.48 15.66
CA SER A 249 -10.16 -10.16 14.37
C SER A 249 -11.22 -9.51 13.49
N ILE A 250 -10.98 -9.47 12.18
CA ILE A 250 -12.05 -9.22 11.22
C ILE A 250 -12.84 -10.52 11.07
N VAL A 251 -14.16 -10.43 11.22
CA VAL A 251 -15.05 -11.56 11.04
C VAL A 251 -15.37 -11.72 9.56
N ALA A 252 -14.90 -12.79 8.95
CA ALA A 252 -15.15 -13.06 7.53
C ALA A 252 -16.64 -13.15 7.25
N ASN A 253 -17.06 -12.58 6.12
CA ASN A 253 -18.42 -12.64 5.63
C ASN A 253 -18.45 -13.60 4.41
N GLU A 254 -19.37 -14.57 4.39
CA GLU A 254 -19.52 -15.57 3.33
C GLU A 254 -19.83 -14.96 1.95
N SER A 255 -20.28 -13.69 1.90
CA SER A 255 -20.60 -13.01 0.64
C SER A 255 -19.40 -12.29 0.01
N TRP A 256 -18.21 -12.39 0.57
CA TRP A 256 -17.04 -11.69 0.04
C TRP A 256 -16.52 -12.37 -1.24
N ASN A 257 -16.12 -11.53 -2.19
CA ASN A 257 -15.50 -11.90 -3.44
C ASN A 257 -14.18 -11.13 -3.56
N SER A 258 -13.06 -11.83 -3.74
CA SER A 258 -11.73 -11.25 -3.81
C SER A 258 -11.49 -10.37 -5.05
N ALA A 259 -12.26 -10.59 -6.12
CA ALA A 259 -12.19 -9.82 -7.36
C ALA A 259 -12.89 -8.44 -7.27
N ASP A 260 -13.72 -8.22 -6.24
CA ASP A 260 -14.43 -6.95 -6.06
C ASP A 260 -13.55 -5.96 -5.29
N ILE A 261 -12.99 -4.98 -5.98
CA ILE A 261 -12.09 -3.95 -5.41
C ILE A 261 -12.76 -3.15 -4.27
N ASP A 262 -14.07 -2.97 -4.31
CA ASP A 262 -14.82 -2.30 -3.24
C ASP A 262 -15.03 -3.20 -2.02
N ARG A 263 -14.97 -4.52 -2.19
CA ARG A 263 -15.28 -5.49 -1.12
C ARG A 263 -14.05 -6.03 -0.43
N HIS A 264 -12.92 -6.19 -1.11
CA HIS A 264 -11.75 -6.81 -0.50
C HIS A 264 -11.10 -5.97 0.61
N THR A 265 -11.36 -4.67 0.66
CA THR A 265 -10.92 -3.78 1.75
C THR A 265 -11.94 -3.67 2.89
N LYS A 266 -13.22 -4.00 2.66
CA LYS A 266 -14.27 -3.90 3.66
C LYS A 266 -14.09 -4.91 4.78
N VAL A 267 -14.46 -4.51 5.98
CA VAL A 267 -14.28 -5.26 7.22
C VAL A 267 -15.62 -5.80 7.73
N GLY A 268 -16.68 -5.00 7.65
CA GLY A 268 -18.04 -5.33 8.07
C GLY A 268 -18.17 -5.48 9.59
N GLN A 269 -17.38 -6.34 10.20
CA GLN A 269 -17.47 -6.62 11.62
C GLN A 269 -16.10 -6.97 12.21
N LEU A 270 -15.81 -6.43 13.40
CA LEU A 270 -14.70 -6.87 14.24
C LEU A 270 -15.22 -7.70 15.42
N ARG A 271 -14.44 -8.72 15.79
CA ARG A 271 -14.58 -9.40 17.08
C ARG A 271 -13.41 -8.99 17.96
N LEU A 272 -13.71 -8.41 19.11
CA LEU A 272 -12.77 -8.20 20.19
C LEU A 272 -12.98 -9.29 21.24
N HIS A 273 -11.94 -10.09 21.46
CA HIS A 273 -11.91 -11.17 22.45
C HIS A 273 -10.95 -10.78 23.59
N PRO A 274 -11.41 -10.22 24.70
CA PRO A 274 -10.56 -9.97 25.87
C PRO A 274 -10.28 -11.29 26.62
N VAL A 275 -9.11 -11.42 27.28
CA VAL A 275 -8.79 -12.58 28.12
C VAL A 275 -9.80 -12.77 29.26
N ALA A 276 -10.36 -11.66 29.77
CA ALA A 276 -11.38 -11.69 30.82
C ALA A 276 -12.65 -10.95 30.31
N GLY A 277 -13.76 -11.66 30.30
CA GLY A 277 -15.06 -11.13 29.87
C GLY A 277 -15.56 -11.75 28.56
N PRO A 278 -16.75 -11.37 28.14
CA PRO A 278 -17.35 -11.87 26.91
C PRO A 278 -16.73 -11.23 25.66
N ASP A 279 -16.79 -11.94 24.54
CA ASP A 279 -16.50 -11.39 23.22
C ASP A 279 -17.43 -10.20 22.93
N GLN A 280 -16.87 -9.20 22.28
CA GLN A 280 -17.60 -8.05 21.78
C GLN A 280 -17.58 -8.06 20.24
N LEU A 281 -18.76 -7.93 19.64
CA LEU A 281 -18.92 -7.76 18.20
C LEU A 281 -19.12 -6.28 17.90
N ILE A 282 -18.20 -5.69 17.12
CA ILE A 282 -18.22 -4.31 16.71
C ILE A 282 -18.70 -4.28 15.26
N GLN A 283 -19.90 -3.78 15.05
CA GLN A 283 -20.45 -3.58 13.71
C GLN A 283 -19.82 -2.33 13.09
N LEU A 284 -19.47 -2.41 11.83
CA LEU A 284 -18.86 -1.34 11.05
C LEU A 284 -19.80 -1.02 9.88
N GLU A 285 -20.55 0.04 10.06
CA GLU A 285 -21.53 0.51 9.09
C GLU A 285 -20.88 1.58 8.18
N ASP A 286 -21.47 1.81 7.02
CA ASP A 286 -21.09 2.87 6.08
C ASP A 286 -19.61 2.86 5.64
N GLU A 287 -19.07 1.66 5.42
CA GLU A 287 -17.70 1.53 4.94
C GLU A 287 -17.54 2.12 3.53
N PRO A 288 -16.54 2.98 3.32
CA PRO A 288 -16.34 3.64 2.05
C PRO A 288 -15.96 2.64 0.95
N GLY A 289 -16.44 2.88 -0.27
CA GLY A 289 -15.93 2.21 -1.46
C GLY A 289 -14.58 2.76 -1.90
N HIS A 290 -13.98 2.13 -2.90
CA HIS A 290 -12.62 2.43 -3.37
C HIS A 290 -12.41 3.91 -3.71
N GLN A 291 -13.30 4.53 -4.49
CA GLN A 291 -13.17 5.94 -4.87
C GLN A 291 -13.22 6.87 -3.64
N ALA A 292 -14.06 6.57 -2.65
CA ALA A 292 -14.14 7.37 -1.43
C ALA A 292 -12.85 7.25 -0.59
N LEU A 293 -12.19 6.11 -0.61
CA LEU A 293 -10.88 5.93 0.03
C LEU A 293 -9.79 6.72 -0.70
N CYS A 294 -9.76 6.71 -2.04
CA CYS A 294 -8.86 7.56 -2.82
C CYS A 294 -9.11 9.06 -2.55
N ASN A 295 -10.37 9.47 -2.39
CA ASN A 295 -10.70 10.84 -1.99
C ASN A 295 -10.11 11.17 -0.61
N ALA A 296 -10.22 10.24 0.35
CA ALA A 296 -9.66 10.42 1.69
C ALA A 296 -8.13 10.49 1.70
N GLU A 297 -7.44 9.72 0.85
CA GLU A 297 -5.99 9.82 0.67
C GLU A 297 -5.58 11.19 0.14
N GLN A 298 -6.28 11.69 -0.89
CA GLN A 298 -5.97 13.00 -1.46
C GLN A 298 -6.33 14.15 -0.51
N ASP A 299 -7.43 14.06 0.22
CA ASP A 299 -7.74 15.01 1.29
C ASP A 299 -6.63 15.02 2.37
N PHE A 300 -6.14 13.84 2.77
CA PHE A 300 -5.07 13.75 3.75
C PHE A 300 -3.77 14.42 3.26
N VAL A 301 -3.34 14.20 2.01
CA VAL A 301 -2.11 14.83 1.50
C VAL A 301 -2.25 16.35 1.42
N LEU A 302 -3.41 16.85 0.99
CA LEU A 302 -3.68 18.29 0.95
C LEU A 302 -3.69 18.91 2.35
N ARG A 303 -4.25 18.22 3.34
CA ARG A 303 -4.17 18.64 4.75
C ARG A 303 -2.75 18.55 5.30
N ALA A 304 -1.99 17.52 4.95
CA ALA A 304 -0.62 17.37 5.39
C ALA A 304 0.26 18.53 4.90
N ILE A 305 -0.01 19.04 3.69
CA ILE A 305 0.66 20.21 3.14
C ILE A 305 0.23 21.49 3.86
N THR A 306 -1.07 21.73 3.98
CA THR A 306 -1.61 23.00 4.48
C THR A 306 -1.50 23.20 5.99
N GLN A 307 -1.49 22.11 6.75
CA GLN A 307 -1.40 22.10 8.21
C GLN A 307 0.00 21.70 8.72
N ASP A 308 0.94 21.51 7.82
CA ASP A 308 2.32 21.09 8.12
C ASP A 308 2.42 19.83 8.98
N ILE A 309 1.57 18.82 8.70
CA ILE A 309 1.55 17.57 9.47
C ILE A 309 2.93 16.88 9.40
N ASP A 310 3.41 16.39 10.55
CA ASP A 310 4.62 15.55 10.60
C ASP A 310 4.34 14.17 10.01
N LEU A 311 5.09 13.81 8.97
CA LEU A 311 5.00 12.53 8.26
C LEU A 311 6.21 11.61 8.55
N SER A 312 7.04 11.93 9.54
CA SER A 312 8.25 11.14 9.84
C SER A 312 7.93 9.68 10.08
N ARG A 313 6.91 9.39 10.92
CA ARG A 313 6.45 8.03 11.17
C ARG A 313 5.90 7.35 9.93
N HIS A 314 5.12 8.06 9.11
CA HIS A 314 4.56 7.54 7.86
C HIS A 314 5.67 7.11 6.89
N MET A 315 6.71 7.94 6.74
CA MET A 315 7.86 7.64 5.88
C MET A 315 8.68 6.46 6.40
N ASP A 316 8.89 6.40 7.71
CA ASP A 316 9.64 5.30 8.34
C ASP A 316 8.88 3.97 8.20
N ASP A 317 7.56 3.94 8.43
CA ASP A 317 6.72 2.76 8.23
C ASP A 317 6.72 2.32 6.76
N ALA A 318 6.69 3.27 5.80
CA ALA A 318 6.73 2.98 4.37
C ALA A 318 8.04 2.28 3.95
N VAL A 319 9.17 2.71 4.49
CA VAL A 319 10.46 2.05 4.27
C VAL A 319 10.49 0.67 4.94
N GLN A 320 10.01 0.57 6.18
CA GLN A 320 10.03 -0.70 6.92
C GLN A 320 9.12 -1.75 6.27
N SER A 321 7.91 -1.39 5.86
CA SER A 321 6.99 -2.32 5.21
C SER A 321 7.56 -2.84 3.89
N LEU A 322 8.18 -1.98 3.09
CA LEU A 322 8.85 -2.41 1.86
C LEU A 322 10.05 -3.32 2.15
N LYS A 323 10.90 -2.99 3.12
CA LYS A 323 12.06 -3.82 3.52
C LYS A 323 11.64 -5.23 3.94
N ILE A 324 10.58 -5.36 4.73
CA ILE A 324 10.07 -6.67 5.16
C ILE A 324 9.61 -7.48 3.94
N CYS A 325 8.86 -6.88 3.02
CA CYS A 325 8.37 -7.58 1.83
C CYS A 325 9.51 -7.97 0.86
N LEU A 326 10.48 -7.09 0.65
CA LEU A 326 11.68 -7.40 -0.17
C LEU A 326 12.56 -8.49 0.48
N ALA A 327 12.68 -8.48 1.82
CA ALA A 327 13.37 -9.54 2.54
C ALA A 327 12.65 -10.89 2.41
N ALA A 328 11.33 -10.89 2.34
CA ALA A 328 10.55 -12.10 2.05
C ALA A 328 10.87 -12.64 0.65
N ASP A 329 10.90 -11.78 -0.38
CA ASP A 329 11.32 -12.16 -1.72
C ASP A 329 12.75 -12.72 -1.75
N ALA A 330 13.69 -12.09 -1.06
CA ALA A 330 15.06 -12.56 -0.95
C ALA A 330 15.14 -13.92 -0.22
N SER A 331 14.33 -14.11 0.82
CA SER A 331 14.22 -15.38 1.55
C SER A 331 13.68 -16.50 0.67
N ILE A 332 12.63 -16.24 -0.13
CA ILE A 332 12.09 -17.21 -1.11
C ILE A 332 13.15 -17.63 -2.10
N ARG A 333 13.89 -16.69 -2.68
CA ARG A 333 14.94 -16.96 -3.67
C ARG A 333 16.14 -17.73 -3.09
N SER A 334 16.54 -17.41 -1.85
CA SER A 334 17.72 -18.03 -1.21
C SER A 334 17.40 -19.30 -0.42
N GLY A 335 16.14 -19.52 -0.04
CA GLY A 335 15.75 -20.56 0.91
C GLY A 335 16.26 -20.34 2.34
N GLN A 336 16.72 -19.12 2.68
CA GLN A 336 17.30 -18.77 3.95
C GLN A 336 16.54 -17.62 4.62
N ALA A 337 16.59 -17.55 5.95
CA ALA A 337 16.10 -16.39 6.66
C ALA A 337 17.01 -15.17 6.39
N VAL A 338 16.39 -14.01 6.19
CA VAL A 338 17.06 -12.74 5.93
C VAL A 338 17.03 -11.87 7.17
N SER A 339 18.20 -11.42 7.64
CA SER A 339 18.32 -10.42 8.71
C SER A 339 18.01 -9.03 8.14
N LEU A 340 17.28 -8.24 8.90
CA LEU A 340 16.99 -6.83 8.58
C LEU A 340 17.93 -5.87 9.33
N GLU A 341 18.76 -6.38 10.26
CA GLU A 341 19.79 -5.62 10.93
C GLU A 341 21.01 -5.46 10.01
N GLY A 342 21.24 -4.25 9.50
CA GLY A 342 22.39 -3.92 8.65
C GLY A 342 22.32 -4.45 7.21
N ALA A 343 21.20 -4.98 6.75
CA ALA A 343 21.06 -5.48 5.39
C ALA A 343 20.88 -4.33 4.39
N LEU A 344 21.72 -4.32 3.35
CA LEU A 344 21.45 -3.62 2.09
C LEU A 344 20.49 -4.51 1.27
N LEU A 345 19.18 -4.24 1.31
CA LEU A 345 18.14 -4.91 0.52
C LEU A 345 17.79 -4.10 -0.73
#